data_b59fbc55cd99d0fce4715b9262b27943
#
_entry.id   b59fbc55cd99d0fce4715b9262b27943
#
_cell.length_a   1.000
_cell.length_b   1.000
_cell.length_c   1.000
_cell.angle_alpha   90.00
_cell.angle_beta   90.00
_cell.angle_gamma   90.00
#
_symmetry.space_group_name_H-M   'P 1'
#
loop_
_entity.id
_entity.type
_entity.pdbx_description
1 polymer ?
#
loop_
_entity_poly.entity_id
_entity_poly.type
_entity_poly.pdbx_seq_one_letter_code
_entity_poly.pdbx_strand_id
1 'polypeptide(L)'
;MYKRQHEDGECCCCGGHHDDDDDEHEHHHDHDEEHEHHHDHDHEHEHHHDHEHDHHHHHADDVFTSWGTETPKKYEKAELDSILKKLSESEDYGKVLRSKGMLPCTDGTWMYFDLVPEEYEIREGSADFTGRICVIGSELKEDALKELFEV
;
A
#
# COMPACT_ATOMS: atom_id res chain seq x y z
N MET A 1 27.76 44.59 -28.47
CA MET A 1 26.54 44.74 -29.26
C MET A 1 26.24 43.46 -29.98
N TYR A 2 25.51 42.53 -29.37
CA TYR A 2 24.86 41.44 -30.13
C TYR A 2 23.51 41.10 -29.51
N LYS A 3 22.56 40.98 -30.37
CA LYS A 3 21.11 40.98 -30.17
C LYS A 3 20.58 39.67 -29.59
N ARG A 4 19.60 39.84 -28.73
CA ARG A 4 18.63 38.80 -28.35
C ARG A 4 17.86 38.28 -29.54
N GLN A 5 17.59 37.01 -29.57
CA GLN A 5 16.44 36.47 -30.27
C GLN A 5 15.57 35.70 -29.27
N HIS A 6 14.36 36.22 -29.12
CA HIS A 6 13.24 35.53 -28.53
C HIS A 6 12.70 34.58 -29.61
N GLU A 7 12.48 33.32 -29.26
CA GLU A 7 11.59 32.44 -30.04
C GLU A 7 10.44 32.04 -29.13
N ASP A 8 9.31 32.63 -29.45
CA ASP A 8 8.03 32.35 -28.86
C ASP A 8 7.53 30.99 -29.41
N GLY A 9 7.45 29.98 -28.56
CA GLY A 9 6.82 28.70 -28.84
C GLY A 9 5.39 28.71 -28.35
N GLU A 10 4.45 29.00 -29.22
CA GLU A 10 3.03 28.92 -28.95
C GLU A 10 2.59 27.46 -28.76
N CYS A 11 2.07 27.14 -27.58
CA CYS A 11 1.47 25.86 -27.27
C CYS A 11 -0.02 25.89 -27.61
N CYS A 12 -0.38 25.30 -28.74
CA CYS A 12 -1.78 25.13 -29.16
C CYS A 12 -2.42 24.00 -28.35
N CYS A 13 -3.16 24.34 -27.31
CA CYS A 13 -4.06 23.43 -26.65
C CYS A 13 -5.37 23.40 -27.42
N CYS A 14 -5.59 22.38 -28.23
CA CYS A 14 -6.87 22.12 -28.88
C CYS A 14 -7.82 21.53 -27.85
N GLY A 15 -8.89 22.26 -27.60
CA GLY A 15 -10.04 21.81 -26.82
C GLY A 15 -10.79 20.73 -27.57
N GLY A 16 -11.04 19.62 -26.91
CA GLY A 16 -12.02 18.62 -27.29
C GLY A 16 -13.28 18.78 -26.44
N HIS A 17 -14.35 19.21 -27.09
CA HIS A 17 -15.71 19.11 -26.55
C HIS A 17 -16.12 17.65 -26.58
N HIS A 18 -16.55 17.12 -25.45
CA HIS A 18 -17.38 15.92 -25.41
C HIS A 18 -18.76 16.31 -24.96
N ASP A 19 -19.68 16.04 -25.89
CA ASP A 19 -21.12 16.21 -25.73
C ASP A 19 -21.65 15.19 -24.71
N ASP A 20 -22.51 15.69 -23.84
CA ASP A 20 -23.29 14.95 -22.87
C ASP A 20 -24.39 14.17 -23.60
N ASP A 21 -24.37 12.84 -23.50
CA ASP A 21 -25.52 12.00 -23.82
C ASP A 21 -26.09 11.44 -22.50
N ASP A 22 -27.18 12.10 -22.06
CA ASP A 22 -28.09 11.64 -21.05
C ASP A 22 -28.88 10.44 -21.56
N ASP A 23 -28.55 9.24 -21.11
CA ASP A 23 -29.41 8.07 -21.24
C ASP A 23 -30.08 7.76 -19.89
N GLU A 24 -31.25 8.35 -19.71
CA GLU A 24 -32.20 8.00 -18.64
C GLU A 24 -32.82 6.64 -18.97
N HIS A 25 -32.37 5.57 -18.34
CA HIS A 25 -33.07 4.29 -18.31
C HIS A 25 -33.94 4.17 -17.07
N GLU A 26 -35.20 4.56 -17.22
CA GLU A 26 -36.29 4.20 -16.31
C GLU A 26 -36.64 2.73 -16.49
N HIS A 27 -36.26 1.90 -15.54
CA HIS A 27 -36.78 0.53 -15.44
C HIS A 27 -37.91 0.50 -14.39
N HIS A 28 -39.13 0.65 -14.88
CA HIS A 28 -40.32 0.27 -14.14
C HIS A 28 -40.44 -1.26 -14.18
N HIS A 29 -40.30 -1.89 -13.04
CA HIS A 29 -40.73 -3.26 -12.81
C HIS A 29 -41.88 -3.24 -11.80
N ASP A 30 -43.12 -3.10 -12.34
CA ASP A 30 -44.33 -3.50 -11.64
C ASP A 30 -44.43 -5.04 -11.73
N HIS A 31 -44.27 -5.71 -10.62
CA HIS A 31 -44.66 -7.08 -10.43
C HIS A 31 -45.51 -7.19 -9.17
N ASP A 32 -46.80 -6.89 -9.32
CA ASP A 32 -47.83 -7.40 -8.47
C ASP A 32 -48.09 -8.86 -8.91
N GLU A 33 -47.65 -9.83 -8.17
CA GLU A 33 -48.21 -11.16 -8.18
C GLU A 33 -48.22 -11.71 -6.75
N GLU A 34 -49.43 -11.66 -6.16
CA GLU A 34 -49.79 -12.32 -4.94
C GLU A 34 -49.84 -13.83 -5.19
N HIS A 35 -48.86 -14.55 -4.70
CA HIS A 35 -48.93 -15.99 -4.62
C HIS A 35 -49.02 -16.44 -3.15
N GLU A 36 -50.24 -16.63 -2.71
CA GLU A 36 -50.55 -17.37 -1.48
C GLU A 36 -50.29 -18.87 -1.75
N HIS A 37 -49.20 -19.40 -1.23
CA HIS A 37 -49.00 -20.83 -1.12
C HIS A 37 -48.97 -21.20 0.34
N HIS A 38 -50.13 -21.69 0.83
CA HIS A 38 -50.24 -22.48 2.02
C HIS A 38 -49.65 -23.86 1.75
N HIS A 39 -48.53 -24.16 2.34
CA HIS A 39 -48.06 -25.54 2.52
C HIS A 39 -47.82 -25.79 4.00
N ASP A 40 -48.84 -26.36 4.62
CA ASP A 40 -48.72 -27.09 5.87
C ASP A 40 -47.90 -28.36 5.59
N HIS A 41 -46.66 -28.40 6.02
CA HIS A 41 -45.88 -29.61 6.17
C HIS A 41 -45.28 -29.67 7.56
N ASP A 42 -46.00 -30.29 8.48
CA ASP A 42 -45.48 -30.85 9.69
C ASP A 42 -44.47 -31.96 9.32
N HIS A 43 -43.20 -31.65 9.39
CA HIS A 43 -42.13 -32.62 9.46
C HIS A 43 -41.20 -32.27 10.63
N GLU A 44 -41.51 -32.93 11.76
CA GLU A 44 -40.58 -33.07 12.86
C GLU A 44 -39.40 -33.92 12.39
N HIS A 45 -38.31 -33.29 11.98
CA HIS A 45 -37.03 -33.97 11.83
C HIS A 45 -36.06 -33.38 12.84
N GLU A 46 -35.96 -34.05 13.98
CA GLU A 46 -34.84 -33.88 14.89
C GLU A 46 -33.58 -34.45 14.22
N HIS A 47 -32.85 -33.60 13.54
CA HIS A 47 -31.48 -33.89 13.17
C HIS A 47 -30.53 -33.10 14.07
N HIS A 48 -30.13 -33.71 15.17
CA HIS A 48 -28.97 -33.35 15.91
C HIS A 48 -27.73 -33.61 15.02
N HIS A 49 -27.29 -32.62 14.31
CA HIS A 49 -25.93 -32.57 13.76
C HIS A 49 -25.13 -31.59 14.58
N ASP A 50 -24.53 -32.10 15.66
CA ASP A 50 -23.40 -31.48 16.31
C ASP A 50 -22.23 -31.50 15.31
N HIS A 51 -22.18 -30.51 14.42
CA HIS A 51 -21.00 -30.19 13.67
C HIS A 51 -20.39 -28.97 14.38
N GLU A 52 -19.56 -29.25 15.37
CA GLU A 52 -18.56 -28.29 15.82
C GLU A 52 -17.61 -28.03 14.66
N HIS A 53 -18.01 -27.15 13.73
CA HIS A 53 -17.11 -26.56 12.78
C HIS A 53 -16.39 -25.45 13.52
N ASP A 54 -15.27 -25.83 14.10
CA ASP A 54 -14.28 -24.90 14.59
C ASP A 54 -13.72 -24.16 13.37
N HIS A 55 -14.46 -23.13 12.95
CA HIS A 55 -14.01 -22.20 11.94
C HIS A 55 -12.93 -21.34 12.57
N HIS A 56 -11.70 -21.84 12.54
CA HIS A 56 -10.55 -21.00 12.73
C HIS A 56 -10.57 -19.93 11.62
N HIS A 57 -11.24 -18.84 11.89
CA HIS A 57 -11.09 -17.62 11.13
C HIS A 57 -9.68 -17.11 11.39
N HIS A 58 -8.74 -17.55 10.57
CA HIS A 58 -7.47 -16.88 10.47
C HIS A 58 -7.77 -15.50 9.89
N HIS A 59 -7.93 -14.53 10.78
CA HIS A 59 -8.03 -13.15 10.37
C HIS A 59 -6.71 -12.79 9.70
N ALA A 60 -6.77 -12.42 8.44
CA ALA A 60 -5.58 -11.96 7.70
C ALA A 60 -4.91 -10.76 8.40
N ASP A 61 -5.65 -10.08 9.25
CA ASP A 61 -5.18 -8.96 10.05
C ASP A 61 -4.15 -9.36 11.14
N ASP A 62 -4.18 -10.63 11.58
CA ASP A 62 -3.22 -11.14 12.58
C ASP A 62 -1.86 -11.52 11.96
N VAL A 63 -1.77 -11.59 10.63
CA VAL A 63 -0.58 -12.07 9.94
C VAL A 63 0.40 -10.94 9.62
N PHE A 64 -0.11 -9.74 9.33
CA PHE A 64 0.71 -8.61 8.88
C PHE A 64 0.57 -7.41 9.79
N THR A 65 1.72 -6.83 10.12
CA THR A 65 1.83 -5.58 10.87
C THR A 65 2.66 -4.57 10.08
N SER A 66 2.53 -3.31 10.43
CA SER A 66 3.35 -2.25 9.88
C SER A 66 4.05 -1.51 11.00
N TRP A 67 5.33 -1.28 10.82
CA TRP A 67 6.14 -0.41 11.66
C TRP A 67 6.56 0.81 10.85
N GLY A 68 6.41 2.00 11.40
CA GLY A 68 6.80 3.24 10.77
C GLY A 68 7.43 4.20 11.75
N THR A 69 8.41 4.96 11.28
CA THR A 69 9.07 5.98 12.08
C THR A 69 9.51 7.17 11.22
N GLU A 70 9.68 8.31 11.88
CA GLU A 70 10.31 9.49 11.32
C GLU A 70 11.68 9.69 11.98
N THR A 71 12.64 10.18 11.21
CA THR A 71 13.99 10.42 11.72
C THR A 71 14.64 11.63 11.06
N PRO A 72 15.30 12.50 11.83
CA PRO A 72 16.15 13.57 11.31
C PRO A 72 17.56 13.08 10.94
N LYS A 73 17.87 11.80 11.18
CA LYS A 73 19.19 11.22 10.91
C LYS A 73 19.50 11.30 9.42
N LYS A 74 20.71 11.68 9.10
CA LYS A 74 21.26 11.66 7.74
C LYS A 74 22.05 10.37 7.53
N TYR A 75 21.87 9.76 6.38
CA TYR A 75 22.49 8.49 6.03
C TYR A 75 23.50 8.67 4.90
N GLU A 76 24.52 7.85 4.90
CA GLU A 76 25.35 7.66 3.72
C GLU A 76 24.71 6.63 2.80
N LYS A 77 24.89 6.78 1.50
CA LYS A 77 24.33 5.84 0.51
C LYS A 77 24.80 4.41 0.75
N ALA A 78 26.08 4.24 1.09
CA ALA A 78 26.66 2.93 1.40
C ALA A 78 26.09 2.33 2.71
N GLU A 79 25.80 3.17 3.70
CA GLU A 79 25.15 2.76 4.95
C GLU A 79 23.73 2.26 4.68
N LEU A 80 22.93 3.02 3.93
CA LEU A 80 21.57 2.63 3.57
C LEU A 80 21.56 1.33 2.75
N ASP A 81 22.44 1.20 1.79
CA ASP A 81 22.59 -0.04 1.01
C ASP A 81 22.88 -1.25 1.90
N SER A 82 23.77 -1.11 2.87
CA SER A 82 24.07 -2.17 3.85
C SER A 82 22.87 -2.51 4.74
N ILE A 83 22.11 -1.52 5.16
CA ILE A 83 20.88 -1.70 5.95
C ILE A 83 19.84 -2.48 5.15
N LEU A 84 19.56 -2.06 3.92
CA LEU A 84 18.58 -2.71 3.07
C LEU A 84 18.96 -4.13 2.69
N LYS A 85 20.25 -4.36 2.45
CA LYS A 85 20.78 -5.70 2.22
C LYS A 85 20.52 -6.63 3.41
N LYS A 86 20.83 -6.20 4.62
CA LYS A 86 20.53 -6.96 5.84
C LYS A 86 19.04 -7.22 6.00
N LEU A 87 18.21 -6.21 5.74
CA LEU A 87 16.76 -6.31 5.85
C LEU A 87 16.16 -7.28 4.82
N SER A 88 16.75 -7.40 3.63
CA SER A 88 16.28 -8.29 2.56
C SER A 88 16.77 -9.75 2.73
N GLU A 89 17.92 -9.97 3.35
CA GLU A 89 18.55 -11.27 3.44
C GLU A 89 18.36 -11.96 4.80
N SER A 90 18.02 -11.21 5.87
CA SER A 90 17.93 -11.73 7.24
C SER A 90 16.51 -11.73 7.77
N GLU A 91 16.14 -12.79 8.47
CA GLU A 91 14.88 -12.89 9.23
C GLU A 91 15.01 -12.35 10.68
N ASP A 92 16.13 -11.73 11.03
CA ASP A 92 16.36 -11.17 12.36
C ASP A 92 15.38 -10.04 12.70
N TYR A 93 14.81 -9.43 11.71
CA TYR A 93 13.86 -8.30 11.80
C TYR A 93 12.39 -8.72 11.70
N GLY A 94 12.12 -10.01 11.58
CA GLY A 94 10.82 -10.59 11.21
C GLY A 94 10.75 -10.86 9.71
N LYS A 95 9.59 -11.34 9.27
CA LYS A 95 9.35 -11.63 7.86
C LYS A 95 8.90 -10.34 7.15
N VAL A 96 9.85 -9.61 6.59
CA VAL A 96 9.59 -8.37 5.86
C VAL A 96 9.00 -8.68 4.49
N LEU A 97 7.85 -8.10 4.17
CA LEU A 97 7.19 -8.22 2.86
C LEU A 97 7.44 -6.99 2.00
N ARG A 98 7.51 -5.82 2.61
CA ARG A 98 7.79 -4.57 1.93
C ARG A 98 8.39 -3.56 2.90
N SER A 99 9.33 -2.79 2.42
CA SER A 99 9.80 -1.61 3.12
C SER A 99 9.94 -0.45 2.15
N LYS A 100 9.59 0.72 2.60
CA LYS A 100 9.72 1.98 1.86
C LYS A 100 10.25 3.05 2.76
N GLY A 101 10.95 3.99 2.18
CA GLY A 101 11.37 5.17 2.91
C GLY A 101 11.93 6.26 2.02
N MET A 102 12.06 7.42 2.64
CA MET A 102 12.75 8.57 2.11
C MET A 102 13.66 9.12 3.21
N LEU A 103 14.93 9.23 2.94
CA LEU A 103 15.93 9.57 3.94
C LEU A 103 16.86 10.66 3.43
N PRO A 104 17.20 11.65 4.27
CA PRO A 104 18.19 12.65 3.92
C PRO A 104 19.58 12.02 3.94
N CYS A 105 20.42 12.43 2.98
CA CYS A 105 21.81 12.01 2.90
C CYS A 105 22.75 13.04 3.54
N THR A 106 23.93 12.57 3.90
CA THR A 106 25.00 13.42 4.45
C THR A 106 25.51 14.45 3.44
N ASP A 107 25.39 14.17 2.14
CA ASP A 107 25.77 15.06 1.04
C ASP A 107 24.72 16.14 0.68
N GLY A 108 23.57 16.14 1.37
CA GLY A 108 22.46 17.06 1.15
C GLY A 108 21.43 16.60 0.12
N THR A 109 21.61 15.45 -0.50
CA THR A 109 20.61 14.81 -1.36
C THR A 109 19.60 14.04 -0.53
N TRP A 110 18.56 13.51 -1.18
CA TRP A 110 17.57 12.65 -0.57
C TRP A 110 17.51 11.34 -1.33
N MET A 111 17.43 10.23 -0.58
CA MET A 111 17.31 8.89 -1.11
C MET A 111 15.93 8.33 -0.80
N TYR A 112 15.30 7.78 -1.81
CA TYR A 112 14.09 6.99 -1.71
C TYR A 112 14.45 5.53 -1.90
N PHE A 113 13.92 4.66 -1.07
CA PHE A 113 14.11 3.23 -1.24
C PHE A 113 12.78 2.49 -1.26
N ASP A 114 12.77 1.39 -1.97
CA ASP A 114 11.68 0.41 -2.00
C ASP A 114 12.33 -0.97 -1.91
N LEU A 115 11.84 -1.82 -1.01
CA LEU A 115 12.35 -3.15 -0.76
C LEU A 115 11.18 -4.14 -0.76
N VAL A 116 11.38 -5.23 -1.46
CA VAL A 116 10.57 -6.46 -1.41
C VAL A 116 11.49 -7.63 -1.06
N PRO A 117 10.98 -8.82 -0.73
CA PRO A 117 11.84 -9.96 -0.45
C PRO A 117 12.86 -10.21 -1.56
N GLU A 118 14.12 -10.30 -1.17
CA GLU A 118 15.28 -10.55 -2.04
C GLU A 118 15.64 -9.45 -3.04
N GLU A 119 14.90 -8.33 -3.07
CA GLU A 119 15.15 -7.25 -4.00
C GLU A 119 14.94 -5.87 -3.36
N TYR A 120 15.82 -4.91 -3.65
CA TYR A 120 15.61 -3.53 -3.24
C TYR A 120 16.18 -2.55 -4.26
N GLU A 121 15.65 -1.35 -4.26
CA GLU A 121 16.06 -0.23 -5.11
C GLU A 121 16.31 1.02 -4.26
N ILE A 122 17.35 1.76 -4.59
CA ILE A 122 17.65 3.08 -4.03
C ILE A 122 17.73 4.08 -5.19
N ARG A 123 16.96 5.16 -5.11
CA ARG A 123 16.95 6.23 -6.09
C ARG A 123 17.03 7.60 -5.42
N GLU A 124 17.52 8.58 -6.13
CA GLU A 124 17.46 9.96 -5.67
C GLU A 124 16.04 10.50 -5.80
N GLY A 125 15.65 11.32 -4.84
CA GLY A 125 14.32 11.92 -4.78
C GLY A 125 14.34 13.36 -4.30
N SER A 126 13.19 13.98 -4.32
CA SER A 126 13.00 15.35 -3.84
C SER A 126 13.19 15.44 -2.33
N ALA A 127 13.71 16.56 -1.87
CA ALA A 127 13.79 16.85 -0.44
C ALA A 127 12.41 16.90 0.21
N ASP A 128 12.32 16.34 1.42
CA ASP A 128 11.14 16.43 2.27
C ASP A 128 11.53 17.05 3.63
N PHE A 129 10.55 17.16 4.50
CA PHE A 129 10.72 17.82 5.79
C PHE A 129 11.50 16.95 6.78
N THR A 130 11.24 15.64 6.79
CA THR A 130 11.92 14.67 7.67
C THR A 130 12.05 13.32 6.97
N GLY A 131 13.05 12.54 7.39
CA GLY A 131 13.19 11.16 6.93
C GLY A 131 12.04 10.29 7.43
N ARG A 132 11.58 9.37 6.61
CA ARG A 132 10.50 8.42 6.94
C ARG A 132 10.87 7.03 6.50
N ILE A 133 10.53 6.07 7.37
CA ILE A 133 10.74 4.64 7.13
C ILE A 133 9.43 3.93 7.43
N CYS A 134 9.04 3.01 6.57
CA CYS A 134 7.90 2.12 6.79
C CYS A 134 8.30 0.69 6.44
N VAL A 135 8.01 -0.25 7.32
CA VAL A 135 8.24 -1.68 7.13
C VAL A 135 6.93 -2.42 7.35
N ILE A 136 6.56 -3.27 6.41
CA ILE A 136 5.35 -4.10 6.47
C ILE A 136 5.78 -5.57 6.43
N GLY A 137 5.23 -6.36 7.33
CA GLY A 137 5.57 -7.78 7.39
C GLY A 137 4.85 -8.51 8.52
N SER A 138 5.23 -9.74 8.76
CA SER A 138 4.74 -10.53 9.89
C SER A 138 5.85 -10.73 10.92
N GLU A 139 5.45 -10.83 12.18
CA GLU A 139 6.35 -11.03 13.32
C GLU A 139 7.50 -10.00 13.37
N LEU A 140 7.20 -8.75 13.00
CA LEU A 140 8.19 -7.67 12.98
C LEU A 140 8.77 -7.43 14.38
N LYS A 141 10.09 -7.37 14.45
CA LYS A 141 10.84 -7.06 15.67
C LYS A 141 11.21 -5.58 15.66
N GLU A 142 10.32 -4.76 16.20
CA GLU A 142 10.45 -3.30 16.16
C GLU A 142 11.75 -2.79 16.78
N ASP A 143 12.20 -3.39 17.90
CA ASP A 143 13.45 -2.98 18.56
C ASP A 143 14.66 -3.27 17.67
N ALA A 144 14.68 -4.41 16.98
CA ALA A 144 15.73 -4.74 16.03
C ALA A 144 15.71 -3.80 14.80
N LEU A 145 14.52 -3.40 14.35
CA LEU A 145 14.37 -2.41 13.27
C LEU A 145 14.89 -1.03 13.69
N LYS A 146 14.56 -0.59 14.91
CA LYS A 146 15.09 0.67 15.46
C LYS A 146 16.61 0.65 15.56
N GLU A 147 17.17 -0.44 16.04
CA GLU A 147 18.62 -0.62 16.12
C GLU A 147 19.28 -0.63 14.74
N LEU A 148 18.68 -1.32 13.75
CA LEU A 148 19.19 -1.39 12.39
C LEU A 148 19.26 -0.02 11.72
N PHE A 149 18.20 0.79 11.86
CA PHE A 149 18.12 2.14 11.30
C PHE A 149 18.71 3.20 12.25
N GLU A 150 19.10 2.84 13.46
CA GLU A 150 19.60 3.74 14.50
C GLU A 150 18.65 4.92 14.81
N VAL A 151 17.38 4.63 15.00
CA VAL A 151 16.31 5.57 15.25
C VAL A 151 15.57 5.32 16.55
#